data_2b1b21bb080c750f43e5298ec213d4cb
#
_entry.id   2b1b21bb080c750f43e5298ec213d4cb
#
_cell.length_a   1.000
_cell.length_b   1.000
_cell.length_c   1.000
_cell.angle_alpha   90.00
_cell.angle_beta   90.00
_cell.angle_gamma   90.00
#
_symmetry.space_group_name_H-M   'P 1'
#
loop_
_entity.id
_entity.type
_entity.pdbx_description
1 polymer ?
#
loop_
_entity_poly.entity_id
_entity_poly.type
_entity_poly.pdbx_seq_one_letter_code
_entity_poly.pdbx_strand_id
1 'polypeptide(L)'
;MNMKISMALLGLAVLVAGCISTVDERKTAAVPFIRNKIEASYERPMDQVFEAAKQVVQYNGTLLRETVLQNQTNAVNNIAKIVEGKVNQSTVWVRVQQVDPRVTSVTVQTRTQGGGADIDLAAAIDKQIALKLVR
;
A
#
# COMPACT_ATOMS: atom_id res chain seq x y z
N MET A 1 8.02 -22.40 -53.83
CA MET A 1 8.94 -22.42 -52.70
C MET A 1 8.99 -21.12 -51.92
N ASN A 2 8.86 -20.00 -52.59
CA ASN A 2 8.92 -18.71 -51.90
C ASN A 2 7.70 -18.37 -51.04
N MET A 3 6.55 -18.98 -51.32
CA MET A 3 5.33 -18.75 -50.53
C MET A 3 5.39 -19.32 -49.11
N LYS A 4 6.14 -20.40 -48.88
CA LYS A 4 6.24 -21.00 -47.55
C LYS A 4 7.08 -20.18 -46.58
N ILE A 5 8.05 -19.46 -47.07
CA ILE A 5 8.93 -18.61 -46.26
C ILE A 5 8.20 -17.32 -45.86
N SER A 6 7.37 -16.79 -46.75
CA SER A 6 6.58 -15.58 -46.46
C SER A 6 5.53 -15.77 -45.37
N MET A 7 4.93 -16.96 -45.33
CA MET A 7 3.95 -17.27 -44.26
C MET A 7 4.58 -17.40 -42.89
N ALA A 8 5.79 -17.93 -42.80
CA ALA A 8 6.50 -18.09 -41.54
C ALA A 8 6.90 -16.74 -40.93
N LEU A 9 7.28 -15.80 -41.77
CA LEU A 9 7.64 -14.44 -41.32
C LEU A 9 6.43 -13.65 -40.82
N LEU A 10 5.27 -13.84 -41.43
CA LEU A 10 4.03 -13.13 -41.02
C LEU A 10 3.54 -13.61 -39.66
N GLY A 11 3.67 -14.91 -39.39
CA GLY A 11 3.26 -15.49 -38.10
C GLY A 11 4.08 -15.01 -36.93
N LEU A 12 5.39 -14.78 -37.13
CA LEU A 12 6.28 -14.35 -36.08
C LEU A 12 6.03 -12.89 -35.64
N ALA A 13 5.69 -12.03 -36.56
CA ALA A 13 5.44 -10.61 -36.29
C ALA A 13 4.20 -10.39 -35.42
N VAL A 14 3.16 -11.22 -35.60
CA VAL A 14 1.90 -11.09 -34.85
C VAL A 14 2.07 -11.49 -33.38
N LEU A 15 2.93 -12.47 -33.08
CA LEU A 15 3.17 -12.91 -31.71
C LEU A 15 3.85 -11.88 -30.83
N VAL A 16 4.75 -11.09 -31.38
CA VAL A 16 5.48 -10.06 -30.66
C VAL A 16 4.59 -8.87 -30.29
N ALA A 17 3.72 -8.46 -31.19
CA ALA A 17 2.81 -7.33 -30.97
C ALA A 17 1.78 -7.61 -29.86
N GLY A 18 1.25 -8.85 -29.80
CA GLY A 18 0.27 -9.24 -28.79
C GLY A 18 0.79 -9.22 -27.37
N CYS A 19 2.06 -9.63 -27.19
CA CYS A 19 2.65 -9.68 -25.84
C CYS A 19 2.91 -8.29 -25.24
N ILE A 20 3.30 -7.32 -26.03
CA ILE A 20 3.63 -5.98 -25.58
C ILE A 20 2.37 -5.23 -25.11
N SER A 21 1.29 -5.34 -25.86
CA SER A 21 0.04 -4.66 -25.54
C SER A 21 -0.56 -5.13 -24.22
N THR A 22 -0.49 -6.42 -23.94
CA THR A 22 -1.07 -7.01 -22.73
C THR A 22 -0.36 -6.54 -21.46
N VAL A 23 0.95 -6.39 -21.50
CA VAL A 23 1.74 -5.97 -20.34
C VAL A 23 1.48 -4.51 -20.00
N ASP A 24 1.39 -3.65 -21.00
CA ASP A 24 1.18 -2.22 -20.79
C ASP A 24 -0.21 -1.91 -20.24
N GLU A 25 -1.23 -2.59 -20.73
CA GLU A 25 -2.59 -2.40 -20.24
C GLU A 25 -2.74 -2.80 -18.76
N ARG A 26 -2.09 -3.86 -18.33
CA ARG A 26 -2.12 -4.29 -16.93
C ARG A 26 -1.47 -3.28 -16.00
N LYS A 27 -0.36 -2.71 -16.40
CA LYS A 27 0.31 -1.68 -15.61
C LYS A 27 -0.52 -0.43 -15.48
N THR A 28 -1.16 -0.01 -16.55
CA THR A 28 -2.00 1.18 -16.54
C THR A 28 -3.24 1.02 -15.68
N ALA A 29 -3.86 -0.16 -15.68
CA ALA A 29 -5.06 -0.42 -14.90
C ALA A 29 -4.80 -0.50 -13.39
N ALA A 30 -3.60 -0.90 -12.96
CA ALA A 30 -3.26 -1.06 -11.55
C ALA A 30 -2.91 0.27 -10.87
N VAL A 31 -2.48 1.27 -11.61
CA VAL A 31 -1.99 2.55 -11.10
C VAL A 31 -3.01 3.35 -10.28
N PRO A 32 -4.31 3.43 -10.62
CA PRO A 32 -5.26 4.23 -9.85
C PRO A 32 -5.48 3.76 -8.41
N PHE A 33 -5.39 2.46 -8.15
CA PHE A 33 -5.59 1.93 -6.80
C PHE A 33 -4.41 2.19 -5.88
N ILE A 34 -3.20 2.28 -6.42
CA ILE A 34 -1.98 2.51 -5.65
C ILE A 34 -1.86 3.96 -5.19
N ARG A 35 -2.46 4.90 -5.92
CA ARG A 35 -2.36 6.33 -5.63
C ARG A 35 -3.11 6.79 -4.39
N ASN A 36 -4.05 5.99 -3.91
CA ASN A 36 -4.92 6.40 -2.81
C ASN A 36 -4.36 6.04 -1.43
N LYS A 37 -3.19 5.43 -1.37
CA LYS A 37 -2.55 5.02 -0.12
C LYS A 37 -1.04 5.05 -0.24
N ILE A 38 -0.38 5.24 0.89
CA ILE A 38 1.08 5.17 1.01
C ILE A 38 1.43 3.87 1.72
N GLU A 39 2.35 3.10 1.17
CA GLU A 39 2.84 1.86 1.75
C GLU A 39 4.33 1.95 2.03
N ALA A 40 4.74 1.49 3.19
CA ALA A 40 6.14 1.42 3.59
C ALA A 40 6.39 0.15 4.40
N SER A 41 7.63 -0.30 4.43
CA SER A 41 8.05 -1.42 5.27
C SER A 41 9.18 -0.96 6.18
N TYR A 42 9.12 -1.38 7.45
CA TYR A 42 10.09 -1.03 8.46
C TYR A 42 10.70 -2.28 9.08
N GLU A 43 12.01 -2.29 9.26
CA GLU A 43 12.71 -3.38 9.94
C GLU A 43 12.58 -3.22 11.46
N ARG A 44 11.35 -3.26 11.96
CA ARG A 44 10.99 -3.12 13.36
C ARG A 44 9.85 -4.06 13.71
N PRO A 45 9.76 -4.49 14.98
CA PRO A 45 8.61 -5.29 15.44
C PRO A 45 7.31 -4.51 15.33
N MET A 46 6.22 -5.23 15.13
CA MET A 46 4.89 -4.64 14.94
C MET A 46 4.47 -3.73 16.11
N ASP A 47 4.77 -4.11 17.34
CA ASP A 47 4.38 -3.33 18.51
C ASP A 47 5.02 -1.95 18.53
N GLN A 48 6.29 -1.85 18.15
CA GLN A 48 6.97 -0.57 18.05
C GLN A 48 6.38 0.31 16.96
N VAL A 49 6.10 -0.27 15.81
CA VAL A 49 5.53 0.45 14.66
C VAL A 49 4.11 0.92 15.00
N PHE A 50 3.32 0.08 15.64
CA PHE A 50 1.96 0.42 16.05
C PHE A 50 1.94 1.56 17.06
N GLU A 51 2.81 1.53 18.08
CA GLU A 51 2.92 2.62 19.05
C GLU A 51 3.36 3.93 18.39
N ALA A 52 4.32 3.87 17.46
CA ALA A 52 4.73 5.04 16.71
C ALA A 52 3.58 5.61 15.88
N ALA A 53 2.80 4.77 15.22
CA ALA A 53 1.64 5.19 14.44
C ALA A 53 0.59 5.86 15.32
N LYS A 54 0.28 5.29 16.48
CA LYS A 54 -0.66 5.90 17.43
C LYS A 54 -0.19 7.28 17.88
N GLN A 55 1.06 7.41 18.26
CA GLN A 55 1.62 8.68 18.73
C GLN A 55 1.59 9.75 17.63
N VAL A 56 1.88 9.37 16.40
CA VAL A 56 1.84 10.31 15.27
C VAL A 56 0.41 10.79 15.02
N VAL A 57 -0.57 9.89 15.03
CA VAL A 57 -1.97 10.27 14.85
C VAL A 57 -2.43 11.18 15.99
N GLN A 58 -2.11 10.85 17.24
CA GLN A 58 -2.47 11.66 18.41
C GLN A 58 -1.79 13.03 18.38
N TYR A 59 -0.57 13.10 17.92
CA TYR A 59 0.17 14.37 17.82
C TYR A 59 -0.44 15.30 16.77
N ASN A 60 -0.89 14.76 15.64
CA ASN A 60 -1.43 15.55 14.54
C ASN A 60 -2.93 15.80 14.63
N GLY A 61 -3.65 15.05 15.44
CA GLY A 61 -5.10 15.17 15.53
C GLY A 61 -5.68 14.36 16.67
N THR A 62 -6.79 13.72 16.42
CA THR A 62 -7.54 12.96 17.43
C THR A 62 -7.57 11.48 17.05
N LEU A 63 -7.17 10.62 17.99
CA LEU A 63 -7.33 9.18 17.85
C LEU A 63 -8.78 8.79 18.07
N LEU A 64 -9.40 8.12 17.09
CA LEU A 64 -10.80 7.73 17.14
C LEU A 64 -10.98 6.27 17.54
N ARG A 65 -10.17 5.37 16.98
CA ARG A 65 -10.37 3.93 17.14
C ARG A 65 -9.09 3.17 16.90
N GLU A 66 -8.95 2.06 17.63
CA GLU A 66 -7.96 1.02 17.37
C GLU A 66 -8.68 -0.27 17.06
N THR A 67 -8.28 -0.96 16.01
CA THR A 67 -8.88 -2.23 15.60
C THR A 67 -7.80 -3.27 15.39
N VAL A 68 -8.03 -4.48 15.89
CA VAL A 68 -7.14 -5.63 15.67
C VAL A 68 -7.84 -6.58 14.72
N LEU A 69 -7.22 -6.87 13.58
CA LEU A 69 -7.70 -7.83 12.61
C LEU A 69 -6.86 -9.10 12.72
N GLN A 70 -7.51 -10.20 13.05
CA GLN A 70 -6.88 -11.51 13.04
C GLN A 70 -7.44 -12.31 11.87
N ASN A 71 -6.61 -12.59 10.88
CA ASN A 71 -6.96 -13.52 9.83
C ASN A 71 -6.61 -14.93 10.28
N GLN A 72 -7.63 -15.74 10.48
CA GLN A 72 -7.50 -17.15 10.87
C GLN A 72 -7.19 -18.04 9.66
N THR A 73 -6.26 -17.66 8.82
CA THR A 73 -5.77 -18.57 7.80
C THR A 73 -4.65 -19.42 8.38
N ASN A 74 -4.76 -20.71 8.18
CA ASN A 74 -4.09 -21.79 8.89
C ASN A 74 -2.56 -21.83 8.90
N ALA A 75 -1.85 -20.89 8.31
CA ALA A 75 -0.42 -21.02 8.14
C ALA A 75 0.41 -19.88 8.75
N VAL A 76 -0.16 -18.71 8.96
CA VAL A 76 0.56 -17.57 9.52
C VAL A 76 -0.42 -16.74 10.34
N ASN A 77 -0.05 -16.41 11.56
CA ASN A 77 -0.78 -15.44 12.36
C ASN A 77 -0.66 -14.05 11.73
N ASN A 78 -1.45 -13.79 10.71
CA ASN A 78 -1.53 -12.48 10.07
C ASN A 78 -2.35 -11.56 10.96
N ILE A 79 -1.69 -10.97 11.94
CA ILE A 79 -2.28 -9.94 12.78
C ILE A 79 -2.02 -8.60 12.10
N ALA A 80 -3.08 -7.86 11.84
CA ALA A 80 -3.00 -6.48 11.42
C ALA A 80 -3.70 -5.61 12.46
N LYS A 81 -3.12 -4.48 12.76
CA LYS A 81 -3.72 -3.47 13.64
C LYS A 81 -3.98 -2.21 12.85
N ILE A 82 -5.11 -1.56 13.09
CA ILE A 82 -5.49 -0.33 12.41
C ILE A 82 -5.69 0.76 13.45
N VAL A 83 -5.02 1.88 13.23
CA VAL A 83 -5.26 3.12 13.96
C VAL A 83 -6.12 4.01 13.08
N GLU A 84 -7.26 4.44 13.59
CA GLU A 84 -8.13 5.41 12.92
C GLU A 84 -8.12 6.72 13.70
N GLY A 85 -7.90 7.81 12.99
CA GLY A 85 -7.87 9.12 13.59
C GLY A 85 -8.41 10.19 12.67
N LYS A 86 -8.54 11.39 13.20
CA LYS A 86 -8.98 12.55 12.44
C LYS A 86 -7.92 13.64 12.54
N VAL A 87 -7.43 14.09 11.39
CA VAL A 87 -6.41 15.12 11.27
C VAL A 87 -6.91 16.16 10.29
N ASN A 88 -7.06 17.41 10.75
CA ASN A 88 -7.51 18.54 9.90
C ASN A 88 -8.76 18.25 9.07
N GLN A 89 -9.79 17.64 9.64
CA GLN A 89 -11.03 17.28 8.96
C GLN A 89 -10.92 16.07 8.02
N SER A 90 -9.73 15.50 7.86
CA SER A 90 -9.55 14.25 7.11
C SER A 90 -9.52 13.07 8.06
N THR A 91 -10.06 11.95 7.62
CA THR A 91 -9.94 10.69 8.34
C THR A 91 -8.67 9.97 7.88
N VAL A 92 -7.91 9.48 8.84
CA VAL A 92 -6.64 8.79 8.58
C VAL A 92 -6.74 7.37 9.13
N TRP A 93 -6.38 6.39 8.32
CA TRP A 93 -6.23 4.99 8.73
C TRP A 93 -4.78 4.59 8.55
N VAL A 94 -4.19 4.06 9.61
CA VAL A 94 -2.84 3.50 9.55
C VAL A 94 -2.97 2.00 9.84
N ARG A 95 -2.75 1.20 8.83
CA ARG A 95 -2.75 -0.27 8.95
C ARG A 95 -1.33 -0.74 9.16
N VAL A 96 -1.12 -1.45 10.25
CA VAL A 96 0.17 -2.00 10.64
C VAL A 96 0.05 -3.52 10.59
N GLN A 97 0.85 -4.16 9.76
CA GLN A 97 0.79 -5.61 9.54
C GLN A 97 2.18 -6.21 9.66
N GLN A 98 2.28 -7.26 10.46
CA GLN A 98 3.53 -8.00 10.59
C GLN A 98 3.75 -8.84 9.33
N VAL A 99 4.90 -8.65 8.68
CA VAL A 99 5.32 -9.45 7.53
C VAL A 99 6.18 -10.63 8.00
N ASP A 100 7.11 -10.37 8.91
CA ASP A 100 7.86 -11.37 9.64
C ASP A 100 8.21 -10.80 11.03
N PRO A 101 8.86 -11.56 11.96
CA PRO A 101 9.08 -11.08 13.32
C PRO A 101 9.81 -9.74 13.44
N ARG A 102 10.58 -9.34 12.43
CA ARG A 102 11.38 -8.10 12.45
C ARG A 102 10.97 -7.09 11.39
N VAL A 103 10.02 -7.43 10.53
CA VAL A 103 9.59 -6.55 9.43
C VAL A 103 8.10 -6.32 9.53
N THR A 104 7.73 -5.06 9.52
CA THR A 104 6.34 -4.62 9.62
C THR A 104 6.01 -3.74 8.42
N SER A 105 4.89 -4.01 7.79
CA SER A 105 4.33 -3.20 6.70
C SER A 105 3.35 -2.18 7.28
N VAL A 106 3.43 -0.95 6.80
CA VAL A 106 2.54 0.14 7.17
C VAL A 106 1.85 0.66 5.92
N THR A 107 0.53 0.76 5.98
CA THR A 107 -0.28 1.38 4.92
C THR A 107 -1.01 2.56 5.51
N VAL A 108 -0.80 3.75 4.97
CA VAL A 108 -1.50 4.96 5.39
C VAL A 108 -2.50 5.36 4.31
N GLN A 109 -3.75 5.47 4.71
CA GLN A 109 -4.84 5.88 3.84
C GLN A 109 -5.57 7.06 4.45
N THR A 110 -5.95 8.02 3.64
CA THR A 110 -6.65 9.22 4.09
C THR A 110 -7.90 9.44 3.24
N ARG A 111 -8.88 10.10 3.85
CA ARG A 111 -10.09 10.52 3.15
C ARG A 111 -10.49 11.90 3.64
N THR A 112 -10.61 12.83 2.71
CA THR A 112 -11.12 14.18 2.99
C THR A 112 -12.64 14.16 3.20
N GLN A 113 -13.20 15.25 3.69
CA GLN A 113 -14.67 15.38 3.84
C GLN A 113 -15.40 15.24 2.51
N GLY A 114 -14.78 15.65 1.41
CA GLY A 114 -15.35 15.49 0.08
C GLY A 114 -15.24 14.08 -0.50
N GLY A 115 -14.60 13.16 0.22
CA GLY A 115 -14.47 11.76 -0.21
C GLY A 115 -13.21 11.44 -0.99
N GLY A 116 -12.37 12.43 -1.31
CA GLY A 116 -11.10 12.23 -2.01
C GLY A 116 -9.98 11.81 -1.07
N ALA A 117 -8.89 11.30 -1.63
CA ALA A 117 -7.69 10.97 -0.87
C ALA A 117 -6.80 12.20 -0.72
N ASP A 118 -6.18 12.35 0.45
CA ASP A 118 -5.16 13.36 0.71
C ASP A 118 -3.80 12.66 0.81
N ILE A 119 -3.16 12.53 -0.33
CA ILE A 119 -1.87 11.82 -0.43
C ILE A 119 -0.76 12.58 0.29
N ASP A 120 -0.80 13.89 0.29
CA ASP A 120 0.21 14.70 0.99
C ASP A 120 0.14 14.47 2.49
N LEU A 121 -1.06 14.40 3.05
CA LEU A 121 -1.26 14.07 4.46
C LEU A 121 -0.81 12.65 4.76
N ALA A 122 -1.15 11.69 3.90
CA ALA A 122 -0.73 10.30 4.07
C ALA A 122 0.80 10.18 4.07
N ALA A 123 1.47 10.86 3.15
CA ALA A 123 2.92 10.87 3.06
C ALA A 123 3.55 11.54 4.29
N ALA A 124 2.96 12.61 4.79
CA ALA A 124 3.43 13.29 5.99
C ALA A 124 3.32 12.40 7.23
N ILE A 125 2.22 11.68 7.37
CA ILE A 125 2.01 10.73 8.48
C ILE A 125 3.03 9.60 8.41
N ASP A 126 3.24 9.01 7.24
CA ASP A 126 4.23 7.95 7.07
C ASP A 126 5.65 8.43 7.39
N LYS A 127 6.00 9.61 6.94
CA LYS A 127 7.31 10.21 7.24
C LYS A 127 7.52 10.42 8.74
N GLN A 128 6.50 10.87 9.45
CA GLN A 128 6.60 11.06 10.90
C GLN A 128 6.72 9.73 11.64
N ILE A 129 6.04 8.68 11.17
CA ILE A 129 6.21 7.33 11.72
C ILE A 129 7.66 6.88 11.54
N ALA A 130 8.21 7.05 10.34
CA ALA A 130 9.60 6.70 10.06
C ALA A 130 10.57 7.44 10.99
N LEU A 131 10.36 8.72 11.20
CA LEU A 131 11.22 9.53 12.09
C LEU A 131 11.14 9.07 13.55
N LYS A 132 9.98 8.65 14.02
CA LYS A 132 9.84 8.10 15.37
C LYS A 132 10.57 6.77 15.55
N LEU A 133 10.60 5.94 14.52
CA LEU A 133 11.25 4.64 14.58
C LEU A 133 12.78 4.71 14.54
N VAL A 134 13.35 5.80 14.06
CA VAL A 134 14.80 6.01 14.02
C VAL A 134 15.35 6.42 15.39
N ARG A 135 14.50 6.91 16.26
CA ARG A 135 14.90 7.29 17.62
C ARG A 135 14.81 6.07 18.53
#